data_2ccc8583e36352ac3371ec9b704ecd77
#
_entry.id   2ccc8583e36352ac3371ec9b704ecd77
#
_cell.length_a   1.000
_cell.length_b   1.000
_cell.length_c   1.000
_cell.angle_alpha   90.00
_cell.angle_beta   90.00
_cell.angle_gamma   90.00
#
_symmetry.space_group_name_H-M   'P 1'
#
loop_
_entity.id
_entity.type
_entity.pdbx_description
1 polymer ?
#
loop_
_entity_poly.entity_id
_entity_poly.type
_entity_poly.pdbx_seq_one_letter_code
_entity_poly.pdbx_strand_id
1 'polypeptide(L)'
;DNWGFSIALTDLGKINWSKNAAEFSSFGEVYFDDVSSQAQMDSLEERLTGESKKINSFSTGLPSALRIGTSYLFNEGEVPGLLLLAFDYDQGFNDLPGNTKYPRLSVGAEWKPMDWIPYLRSGFSYNAEFGFNWGFGLGVDIKIVELHFASSDMQSFFAPNQSTHLSFSFGSRWKLN
;
A
#
# COMPACT_ATOMS: atom_id res chain seq x y z
N ASP A 1 27.09 -2.94 14.20
CA ASP A 1 26.63 -1.65 13.60
C ASP A 1 25.14 -1.52 13.81
N ASN A 2 24.73 -0.43 14.45
CA ASN A 2 23.32 -0.19 14.80
C ASN A 2 22.54 0.49 13.65
N TRP A 3 23.24 0.96 12.63
CA TRP A 3 22.66 1.63 11.46
C TRP A 3 22.37 0.67 10.33
N GLY A 4 21.20 0.78 9.74
CA GLY A 4 20.81 0.16 8.48
C GLY A 4 20.52 1.22 7.42
N PHE A 5 20.96 0.97 6.18
CA PHE A 5 20.69 1.82 5.03
C PHE A 5 20.22 0.96 3.86
N SER A 6 19.25 1.46 3.13
CA SER A 6 18.74 0.81 1.93
C SER A 6 18.48 1.83 0.83
N ILE A 7 18.73 1.42 -0.40
CA ILE A 7 18.31 2.13 -1.60
C ILE A 7 17.83 1.11 -2.62
N ALA A 8 16.69 1.36 -3.22
CA ALA A 8 16.15 0.50 -4.26
C ALA A 8 15.53 1.33 -5.37
N LEU A 9 15.74 0.90 -6.61
CA LEU A 9 15.08 1.42 -7.78
C LEU A 9 14.30 0.26 -8.40
N THR A 10 12.97 0.37 -8.39
CA THR A 10 12.07 -0.73 -8.73
C THR A 10 11.29 -0.45 -10.00
N ASP A 11 10.81 -1.52 -10.64
CA ASP A 11 9.87 -1.49 -11.74
C ASP A 11 10.29 -0.61 -12.92
N LEU A 12 11.59 -0.66 -13.27
CA LEU A 12 12.12 0.03 -14.45
C LEU A 12 11.77 -0.75 -15.71
N GLY A 13 10.98 -0.13 -16.59
CA GLY A 13 10.71 -0.71 -17.89
C GLY A 13 9.27 -0.57 -18.36
N LYS A 14 8.91 -1.44 -19.30
CA LYS A 14 7.58 -1.51 -19.89
C LYS A 14 7.24 -2.93 -20.31
N ILE A 15 5.98 -3.25 -20.34
CA ILE A 15 5.44 -4.50 -20.87
C ILE A 15 4.87 -4.21 -22.26
N ASN A 16 5.31 -4.99 -23.25
CA ASN A 16 4.79 -4.92 -24.62
C ASN A 16 3.87 -6.12 -24.86
N TRP A 17 2.63 -5.82 -25.21
CA TRP A 17 1.61 -6.81 -25.56
C TRP A 17 1.48 -6.88 -27.07
N SER A 18 1.89 -7.99 -27.68
CA SER A 18 1.96 -8.15 -29.14
C SER A 18 1.09 -9.29 -29.68
N LYS A 19 0.40 -10.03 -28.82
CA LYS A 19 -0.48 -11.11 -29.24
C LYS A 19 -1.88 -10.89 -28.68
N ASN A 20 -2.89 -11.02 -29.55
CA ASN A 20 -4.30 -10.87 -29.20
C ASN A 20 -4.62 -9.54 -28.50
N ALA A 21 -3.90 -8.49 -28.85
CA ALA A 21 -4.15 -7.16 -28.30
C ALA A 21 -5.45 -6.61 -28.91
N ALA A 22 -6.29 -6.05 -28.03
CA ALA A 22 -7.53 -5.39 -28.42
C ALA A 22 -7.68 -4.09 -27.65
N GLU A 23 -8.21 -3.09 -28.30
CA GLU A 23 -8.63 -1.82 -27.72
C GLU A 23 -10.14 -1.81 -27.60
N PHE A 24 -10.65 -1.46 -26.43
CA PHE A 24 -12.06 -1.26 -26.18
C PHE A 24 -12.30 0.23 -25.98
N SER A 25 -13.22 0.79 -26.75
CA SER A 25 -13.63 2.17 -26.60
C SER A 25 -15.14 2.25 -26.43
N SER A 26 -15.56 3.01 -25.43
CA SER A 26 -16.96 3.33 -25.18
C SER A 26 -17.10 4.83 -25.11
N PHE A 27 -18.05 5.39 -25.87
CA PHE A 27 -18.32 6.83 -25.91
C PHE A 27 -19.81 7.07 -25.67
N GLY A 28 -20.12 8.02 -24.81
CA GLY A 28 -21.49 8.48 -24.61
C GLY A 28 -21.74 8.99 -23.20
N GLU A 29 -22.74 9.84 -23.08
CA GLU A 29 -23.29 10.26 -21.80
C GLU A 29 -24.40 9.30 -21.38
N VAL A 30 -24.40 8.85 -20.14
CA VAL A 30 -25.45 8.01 -19.57
C VAL A 30 -26.15 8.80 -18.49
N TYR A 31 -27.43 9.11 -18.71
CA TYR A 31 -28.31 9.70 -17.70
C TYR A 31 -29.06 8.57 -16.99
N PHE A 32 -28.96 8.53 -15.69
CA PHE A 32 -29.54 7.47 -14.86
C PHE A 32 -30.52 8.10 -13.88
N ASP A 33 -31.81 8.04 -14.19
CA ASP A 33 -32.88 8.59 -13.32
C ASP A 33 -33.57 7.52 -12.49
N ASP A 34 -33.65 6.28 -13.00
CA ASP A 34 -34.36 5.19 -12.35
C ASP A 34 -33.65 3.84 -12.56
N VAL A 35 -33.14 3.24 -11.49
CA VAL A 35 -32.43 1.96 -11.46
C VAL A 35 -33.38 0.77 -11.77
N SER A 36 -34.69 0.96 -11.67
CA SER A 36 -35.69 -0.09 -11.94
C SER A 36 -36.13 -0.15 -13.39
N SER A 37 -35.74 0.81 -14.21
CA SER A 37 -36.11 0.84 -15.63
C SER A 37 -35.24 -0.11 -16.47
N GLN A 38 -35.84 -1.21 -16.96
CA GLN A 38 -35.16 -2.16 -17.84
C GLN A 38 -34.59 -1.49 -19.09
N ALA A 39 -35.31 -0.53 -19.69
CA ALA A 39 -34.84 0.20 -20.86
C ALA A 39 -33.57 1.05 -20.58
N GLN A 40 -33.43 1.60 -19.38
CA GLN A 40 -32.19 2.33 -18.98
C GLN A 40 -31.04 1.35 -18.72
N MET A 41 -31.33 0.17 -18.17
CA MET A 41 -30.33 -0.89 -17.97
C MET A 41 -29.81 -1.41 -19.31
N ASP A 42 -30.69 -1.69 -20.27
CA ASP A 42 -30.32 -2.14 -21.61
C ASP A 42 -29.49 -1.11 -22.37
N SER A 43 -29.84 0.18 -22.24
CA SER A 43 -29.04 1.28 -22.80
C SER A 43 -27.68 1.44 -22.16
N LEU A 44 -27.60 1.18 -20.85
CA LEU A 44 -26.34 1.18 -20.11
C LEU A 44 -25.43 0.04 -20.56
N GLU A 45 -25.99 -1.17 -20.68
CA GLU A 45 -25.27 -2.35 -21.14
C GLU A 45 -24.73 -2.16 -22.56
N GLU A 46 -25.55 -1.67 -23.50
CA GLU A 46 -25.12 -1.38 -24.87
C GLU A 46 -23.96 -0.37 -24.92
N ARG A 47 -24.03 0.69 -24.12
CA ARG A 47 -22.99 1.71 -24.07
C ARG A 47 -21.73 1.24 -23.35
N LEU A 48 -21.85 0.42 -22.29
CA LEU A 48 -20.71 -0.15 -21.58
C LEU A 48 -19.99 -1.22 -22.40
N THR A 49 -20.70 -1.94 -23.25
CA THR A 49 -20.13 -2.97 -24.12
C THR A 49 -19.13 -2.38 -25.12
N GLY A 50 -19.36 -1.13 -25.60
CA GLY A 50 -18.45 -0.41 -26.46
C GLY A 50 -18.05 -1.12 -27.75
N GLU A 51 -17.09 -0.57 -28.45
CA GLU A 51 -16.52 -1.17 -29.65
C GLU A 51 -15.16 -1.80 -29.36
N SER A 52 -14.97 -3.04 -29.83
CA SER A 52 -13.71 -3.77 -29.74
C SER A 52 -12.97 -3.73 -31.07
N LYS A 53 -11.74 -3.21 -31.06
CA LYS A 53 -10.86 -3.18 -32.22
C LYS A 53 -9.57 -3.96 -31.95
N LYS A 54 -9.26 -4.93 -32.80
CA LYS A 54 -7.95 -5.60 -32.76
C LYS A 54 -6.85 -4.62 -33.14
N ILE A 55 -5.81 -4.55 -32.30
CA ILE A 55 -4.63 -3.76 -32.53
C ILE A 55 -3.39 -4.67 -32.61
N ASN A 56 -2.33 -4.20 -33.28
CA ASN A 56 -1.13 -5.01 -33.45
C ASN A 56 -0.37 -5.20 -32.14
N SER A 57 -0.26 -4.15 -31.35
CA SER A 57 0.41 -4.16 -30.05
C SER A 57 0.06 -2.91 -29.26
N PHE A 58 0.24 -2.98 -27.96
CA PHE A 58 0.30 -1.83 -27.06
C PHE A 58 1.39 -2.03 -26.02
N SER A 59 1.82 -0.94 -25.40
CA SER A 59 2.85 -0.93 -24.38
C SER A 59 2.35 -0.22 -23.13
N THR A 60 2.58 -0.84 -21.97
CA THR A 60 2.29 -0.26 -20.66
C THR A 60 3.58 -0.10 -19.89
N GLY A 61 3.86 1.10 -19.37
CA GLY A 61 4.96 1.33 -18.44
C GLY A 61 4.76 0.57 -17.12
N LEU A 62 5.84 0.36 -16.39
CA LEU A 62 5.81 -0.17 -15.04
C LEU A 62 5.78 0.98 -14.01
N PRO A 63 5.26 0.76 -12.80
CA PRO A 63 5.16 1.77 -11.74
C PRO A 63 6.52 2.04 -11.08
N SER A 64 7.44 2.63 -11.85
CA SER A 64 8.82 2.85 -11.43
C SER A 64 8.93 3.76 -10.22
N ALA A 65 9.74 3.37 -9.23
CA ALA A 65 9.94 4.13 -8.00
C ALA A 65 11.36 4.02 -7.45
N LEU A 66 11.81 5.08 -6.79
CA LEU A 66 13.01 5.13 -5.95
C LEU A 66 12.57 5.02 -4.49
N ARG A 67 13.23 4.14 -3.73
CA ARG A 67 13.04 3.98 -2.29
C ARG A 67 14.38 4.15 -1.59
N ILE A 68 14.39 4.96 -0.54
CA ILE A 68 15.56 5.19 0.30
C ILE A 68 15.10 5.00 1.74
N GLY A 69 15.78 4.11 2.47
CA GLY A 69 15.48 3.84 3.87
C GLY A 69 16.71 3.94 4.75
N THR A 70 16.50 4.34 5.99
CA THR A 70 17.50 4.24 7.05
C THR A 70 16.84 3.76 8.34
N SER A 71 17.59 3.04 9.13
CA SER A 71 17.14 2.59 10.44
C SER A 71 18.26 2.64 11.47
N TYR A 72 17.87 2.76 12.73
CA TYR A 72 18.78 2.70 13.86
C TYR A 72 18.21 1.78 14.95
N LEU A 73 19.02 0.82 15.38
CA LEU A 73 18.70 -0.10 16.46
C LEU A 73 19.34 0.36 17.75
N PHE A 74 18.53 0.74 18.72
CA PHE A 74 18.94 1.00 20.10
C PHE A 74 19.03 -0.32 20.86
N ASN A 75 20.13 -0.53 21.55
CA ASN A 75 20.39 -1.71 22.36
C ASN A 75 19.96 -1.51 23.82
N GLU A 76 19.94 -2.60 24.59
CA GLU A 76 19.53 -2.62 26.01
C GLU A 76 20.31 -1.64 26.94
N GLY A 77 21.47 -1.18 26.53
CA GLY A 77 22.23 -0.17 27.27
C GLY A 77 21.76 1.27 27.08
N GLU A 78 21.01 1.53 26.02
CA GLU A 78 20.55 2.87 25.60
C GLU A 78 19.07 3.09 25.96
N VAL A 79 18.26 2.04 25.80
CA VAL A 79 16.82 2.02 26.14
C VAL A 79 16.45 0.68 26.74
N PRO A 80 15.36 0.57 27.53
CA PRO A 80 14.85 -0.72 28.00
C PRO A 80 14.46 -1.62 26.82
N GLY A 81 15.09 -2.78 26.71
CA GLY A 81 14.86 -3.76 25.64
C GLY A 81 15.45 -3.36 24.30
N LEU A 82 14.77 -3.68 23.22
CA LEU A 82 15.18 -3.37 21.83
C LEU A 82 14.22 -2.36 21.21
N LEU A 83 14.74 -1.24 20.72
CA LEU A 83 13.98 -0.23 19.99
C LEU A 83 14.63 -0.03 18.61
N LEU A 84 13.86 -0.29 17.56
CA LEU A 84 14.22 0.04 16.18
C LEU A 84 13.44 1.28 15.75
N LEU A 85 14.16 2.30 15.28
CA LEU A 85 13.56 3.42 14.56
C LEU A 85 13.90 3.30 13.08
N ALA A 86 12.95 3.63 12.21
CA ALA A 86 13.13 3.61 10.76
C ALA A 86 12.55 4.88 10.13
N PHE A 87 13.19 5.31 9.06
CA PHE A 87 12.72 6.38 8.19
C PHE A 87 12.83 5.91 6.74
N ASP A 88 11.77 6.16 5.96
CA ASP A 88 11.72 5.82 4.54
C ASP A 88 11.25 7.02 3.71
N TYR A 89 11.85 7.15 2.53
CA TYR A 89 11.47 8.04 1.46
C TYR A 89 11.16 7.22 0.21
N ASP A 90 9.93 7.34 -0.30
CA ASP A 90 9.49 6.72 -1.54
C ASP A 90 9.16 7.81 -2.57
N GLN A 91 9.72 7.71 -3.77
CA GLN A 91 9.45 8.60 -4.89
C GLN A 91 9.03 7.80 -6.12
N GLY A 92 7.78 7.88 -6.49
CA GLY A 92 7.32 7.36 -7.78
C GLY A 92 7.66 8.30 -8.94
N PHE A 93 7.89 7.72 -10.12
CA PHE A 93 8.23 8.48 -11.33
C PHE A 93 7.07 8.62 -12.31
N ASN A 94 5.95 7.98 -12.02
CA ASN A 94 4.73 8.04 -12.83
C ASN A 94 3.49 7.84 -11.96
N ASP A 95 2.30 8.05 -12.55
CA ASP A 95 1.00 7.89 -11.91
C ASP A 95 0.28 6.64 -12.42
N LEU A 96 1.02 5.56 -12.65
CA LEU A 96 0.45 4.27 -13.01
C LEU A 96 -0.21 3.61 -11.77
N PRO A 97 -1.17 2.68 -11.96
CA PRO A 97 -1.83 2.00 -10.85
C PRO A 97 -0.83 1.46 -9.81
N GLY A 98 -1.03 1.86 -8.55
CA GLY A 98 -0.14 1.50 -7.44
C GLY A 98 1.06 2.40 -7.24
N ASN A 99 1.20 3.48 -8.02
CA ASN A 99 2.27 4.47 -7.92
C ASN A 99 1.72 5.91 -7.94
N THR A 100 2.53 6.84 -7.45
CA THR A 100 2.22 8.29 -7.51
C THR A 100 3.51 9.09 -7.60
N LYS A 101 3.48 10.21 -8.31
CA LYS A 101 4.61 11.15 -8.39
C LYS A 101 4.82 11.98 -7.13
N TYR A 102 3.84 11.99 -6.22
CA TYR A 102 4.00 12.67 -4.95
C TYR A 102 4.87 11.84 -4.01
N PRO A 103 5.94 12.41 -3.46
CA PRO A 103 6.80 11.69 -2.55
C PRO A 103 6.06 11.30 -1.27
N ARG A 104 6.39 10.12 -0.73
CA ARG A 104 5.93 9.65 0.56
C ARG A 104 7.09 9.64 1.54
N LEU A 105 6.89 10.26 2.68
CA LEU A 105 7.77 10.20 3.84
C LEU A 105 7.13 9.30 4.89
N SER A 106 7.91 8.40 5.46
CA SER A 106 7.44 7.51 6.51
C SER A 106 8.45 7.45 7.65
N VAL A 107 7.94 7.39 8.87
CA VAL A 107 8.73 7.14 10.08
C VAL A 107 8.03 6.06 10.89
N GLY A 108 8.80 5.12 11.42
CA GLY A 108 8.26 4.01 12.20
C GLY A 108 9.17 3.65 13.38
N ALA A 109 8.54 3.03 14.37
CA ALA A 109 9.21 2.47 15.52
C ALA A 109 8.69 1.06 15.79
N GLU A 110 9.60 0.16 16.12
CA GLU A 110 9.30 -1.14 16.71
C GLU A 110 10.01 -1.23 18.06
N TRP A 111 9.27 -1.50 19.11
CA TRP A 111 9.80 -1.61 20.45
C TRP A 111 9.43 -2.93 21.12
N LYS A 112 10.42 -3.63 21.62
CA LYS A 112 10.30 -4.81 22.47
C LYS A 112 10.93 -4.51 23.83
N PRO A 113 10.17 -3.99 24.80
CA PRO A 113 10.72 -3.53 26.07
C PRO A 113 11.24 -4.68 26.95
N MET A 114 10.61 -5.85 26.87
CA MET A 114 10.96 -7.06 27.64
C MET A 114 10.55 -8.32 26.88
N ASP A 115 11.10 -9.47 27.21
CA ASP A 115 10.84 -10.74 26.50
C ASP A 115 9.39 -11.21 26.56
N TRP A 116 8.67 -10.90 27.63
CA TRP A 116 7.29 -11.28 27.84
C TRP A 116 6.26 -10.27 27.27
N ILE A 117 6.72 -9.08 26.87
CA ILE A 117 5.86 -8.05 26.27
C ILE A 117 5.84 -8.23 24.76
N PRO A 118 4.68 -8.13 24.11
CA PRO A 118 4.57 -8.12 22.65
C PRO A 118 5.43 -7.01 22.01
N TYR A 119 5.86 -7.25 20.77
CA TYR A 119 6.40 -6.18 19.95
C TYR A 119 5.33 -5.12 19.73
N LEU A 120 5.66 -3.88 20.06
CA LEU A 120 4.82 -2.72 19.82
C LEU A 120 5.36 -2.00 18.58
N ARG A 121 4.50 -1.74 17.62
CA ARG A 121 4.84 -1.04 16.39
C ARG A 121 3.95 0.16 16.21
N SER A 122 4.54 1.28 15.82
CA SER A 122 3.78 2.45 15.38
C SER A 122 4.52 3.13 14.25
N GLY A 123 3.79 3.68 13.29
CA GLY A 123 4.39 4.38 12.17
C GLY A 123 3.46 5.43 11.61
N PHE A 124 4.07 6.47 11.09
CA PHE A 124 3.40 7.58 10.45
C PHE A 124 3.91 7.72 9.03
N SER A 125 3.02 8.00 8.10
CA SER A 125 3.39 8.36 6.75
C SER A 125 2.61 9.56 6.27
N TYR A 126 3.22 10.32 5.37
CA TYR A 126 2.60 11.44 4.71
C TYR A 126 2.91 11.42 3.22
N ASN A 127 1.88 11.65 2.43
CA ASN A 127 1.95 11.87 1.01
C ASN A 127 0.96 12.97 0.64
N ALA A 128 1.33 13.88 -0.27
CA ALA A 128 0.48 15.02 -0.60
C ALA A 128 -0.84 14.63 -1.28
N GLU A 129 -0.92 13.46 -1.90
CA GLU A 129 -2.13 12.94 -2.55
C GLU A 129 -3.07 12.25 -1.55
N PHE A 130 -2.52 11.40 -0.66
CA PHE A 130 -3.31 10.57 0.25
C PHE A 130 -3.37 11.11 1.68
N GLY A 131 -2.59 12.16 1.97
CA GLY A 131 -2.56 12.81 3.29
C GLY A 131 -1.73 12.03 4.32
N PHE A 132 -2.09 12.26 5.57
CA PHE A 132 -1.45 11.65 6.74
C PHE A 132 -2.08 10.29 7.05
N ASN A 133 -1.24 9.32 7.37
CA ASN A 133 -1.66 8.00 7.78
C ASN A 133 -0.89 7.56 9.04
N TRP A 134 -1.59 6.95 9.99
CA TRP A 134 -1.04 6.40 11.23
C TRP A 134 -1.34 4.91 11.34
N GLY A 135 -0.28 4.11 11.34
CA GLY A 135 -0.34 2.68 11.56
C GLY A 135 0.08 2.28 12.97
N PHE A 136 -0.55 1.23 13.48
CA PHE A 136 -0.20 0.59 14.74
C PHE A 136 -0.21 -0.93 14.59
N GLY A 137 0.68 -1.63 15.30
CA GLY A 137 0.75 -3.07 15.27
C GLY A 137 1.25 -3.68 16.56
N LEU A 138 0.84 -4.93 16.76
CA LEU A 138 1.27 -5.79 17.86
C LEU A 138 1.84 -7.09 17.28
N GLY A 139 2.96 -7.57 17.84
CA GLY A 139 3.56 -8.84 17.46
C GLY A 139 3.85 -9.68 18.67
N VAL A 140 3.33 -10.91 18.70
CA VAL A 140 3.57 -11.90 19.79
C VAL A 140 4.45 -13.01 19.25
N ASP A 141 5.57 -13.26 19.90
CA ASP A 141 6.47 -14.37 19.59
C ASP A 141 6.28 -15.49 20.61
N ILE A 142 5.73 -16.62 20.16
CA ILE A 142 5.54 -17.83 20.95
C ILE A 142 6.44 -18.92 20.35
N LYS A 143 7.75 -18.86 20.64
CA LYS A 143 8.79 -19.86 20.24
C LYS A 143 8.58 -20.57 18.88
N ILE A 144 7.38 -21.15 18.66
CA ILE A 144 7.01 -21.95 17.48
C ILE A 144 6.29 -21.09 16.42
N VAL A 145 5.60 -20.01 16.84
CA VAL A 145 4.82 -19.15 15.96
C VAL A 145 4.94 -17.70 16.38
N GLU A 146 5.05 -16.83 15.39
CA GLU A 146 4.90 -15.38 15.56
C GLU A 146 3.54 -14.97 15.00
N LEU A 147 2.79 -14.22 15.79
CA LEU A 147 1.49 -13.67 15.43
C LEU A 147 1.59 -12.15 15.35
N HIS A 148 1.08 -11.57 14.29
CA HIS A 148 1.11 -10.13 14.05
C HIS A 148 -0.29 -9.62 13.77
N PHE A 149 -0.66 -8.54 14.44
CA PHE A 149 -1.89 -7.79 14.21
C PHE A 149 -1.51 -6.35 13.88
N ALA A 150 -2.10 -5.76 12.86
CA ALA A 150 -1.84 -4.37 12.52
C ALA A 150 -3.08 -3.70 11.93
N SER A 151 -3.13 -2.38 12.09
CA SER A 151 -4.03 -1.49 11.38
C SER A 151 -3.20 -0.35 10.79
N SER A 152 -3.44 0.03 9.56
CA SER A 152 -2.79 1.18 8.93
C SER A 152 -3.55 2.48 9.11
N ASP A 153 -4.76 2.44 9.67
CA ASP A 153 -5.68 3.57 9.72
C ASP A 153 -6.16 3.85 11.15
N MET A 154 -5.23 3.96 12.09
CA MET A 154 -5.55 4.20 13.50
C MET A 154 -6.30 5.52 13.73
N GLN A 155 -6.09 6.52 12.86
CA GLN A 155 -6.84 7.77 12.90
C GLN A 155 -8.35 7.54 12.77
N SER A 156 -8.78 6.48 12.07
CA SER A 156 -10.20 6.14 11.88
C SER A 156 -10.93 5.80 13.18
N PHE A 157 -10.20 5.30 14.18
CA PHE A 157 -10.77 5.00 15.50
C PHE A 157 -11.03 6.26 16.32
N PHE A 158 -10.22 7.31 16.13
CA PHE A 158 -10.30 8.55 16.90
C PHE A 158 -11.15 9.62 16.20
N ALA A 159 -11.21 9.56 14.87
CA ALA A 159 -11.95 10.51 14.05
C ALA A 159 -12.74 9.79 12.92
N PRO A 160 -13.72 8.94 13.25
CA PRO A 160 -14.43 8.11 12.26
C PRO A 160 -15.16 8.92 11.19
N ASN A 161 -15.59 10.13 11.51
CA ASN A 161 -16.29 11.01 10.55
C ASN A 161 -15.37 11.63 9.48
N GLN A 162 -14.05 11.53 9.65
CA GLN A 162 -13.05 12.07 8.72
C GLN A 162 -12.30 10.98 7.97
N SER A 163 -12.59 9.72 8.27
CA SER A 163 -11.92 8.58 7.68
C SER A 163 -12.82 7.87 6.69
N THR A 164 -12.26 7.55 5.54
CA THR A 164 -12.91 6.77 4.48
C THR A 164 -12.46 5.31 4.45
N HIS A 165 -11.45 4.96 5.23
CA HIS A 165 -10.85 3.63 5.22
C HIS A 165 -10.64 3.11 6.64
N LEU A 166 -10.83 1.79 6.80
CA LEU A 166 -10.48 1.05 8.00
C LEU A 166 -9.80 -0.25 7.54
N SER A 167 -8.58 -0.48 8.01
CA SER A 167 -7.82 -1.66 7.65
C SER A 167 -7.40 -2.46 8.86
N PHE A 168 -7.46 -3.78 8.73
CA PHE A 168 -6.89 -4.72 9.68
C PHE A 168 -6.09 -5.78 8.92
N SER A 169 -4.95 -6.12 9.45
CA SER A 169 -4.17 -7.24 8.96
C SER A 169 -3.82 -8.20 10.09
N PHE A 170 -3.80 -9.47 9.75
CA PHE A 170 -3.33 -10.54 10.61
C PHE A 170 -2.32 -11.35 9.84
N GLY A 171 -1.18 -11.64 10.47
CA GLY A 171 -0.13 -12.48 9.91
C GLY A 171 0.36 -13.51 10.92
N SER A 172 0.78 -14.65 10.43
CA SER A 172 1.46 -15.65 11.25
C SER A 172 2.71 -16.16 10.52
N ARG A 173 3.78 -16.38 11.27
CA ARG A 173 5.01 -17.03 10.80
C ARG A 173 5.34 -18.22 11.68
N TRP A 174 5.44 -19.39 11.07
CA TRP A 174 5.77 -20.63 11.75
C TRP A 174 7.28 -20.88 11.68
N LYS A 175 7.88 -21.13 12.84
CA LYS A 175 9.30 -21.47 12.97
C LYS A 175 9.41 -23.00 13.01
N LEU A 176 9.76 -23.57 11.87
CA LEU A 176 10.04 -25.01 11.76
C LEU A 176 11.53 -25.23 12.09
N ASN A 177 11.83 -25.92 13.19
CA ASN A 177 13.18 -26.34 13.58
C ASN A 177 13.48 -27.73 13.02
#